data_a85d747b66f5664c9871217744e44d34
#
_entry.id   a85d747b66f5664c9871217744e44d34
#
_cell.length_a   1.000
_cell.length_b   1.000
_cell.length_c   1.000
_cell.angle_alpha   90.00
_cell.angle_beta   90.00
_cell.angle_gamma   90.00
#
_symmetry.space_group_name_H-M   'P 1'
#
loop_
_entity.id
_entity.type
_entity.pdbx_description
1 polymer ?
#
loop_
_entity_poly.entity_id
_entity_poly.type
_entity_poly.pdbx_seq_one_letter_code
_entity_poly.pdbx_strand_id
1 'polypeptide(L)'
;MAEIIPIHQHKEDFNDCLKNLSELCKEDLTSINTLILEKLDSSVPLIHEIGKYLILSGGKRLRPLLTTACFHILNNDSTNKLNHIGLAAAVEFIHAATLLHDDVVDLSKDRRGNLTANEVWGNKTSVLVGDFLSHLHLIHQLDMLH
;
A
#
# COMPACT_ATOMS: atom_id res chain seq x y z
N MET A 1 32.30 20.59 -18.29
CA MET A 1 32.53 20.11 -16.92
C MET A 1 31.17 19.71 -16.36
N ALA A 2 31.00 18.46 -15.96
CA ALA A 2 29.76 18.01 -15.31
C ALA A 2 29.75 18.56 -13.87
N GLU A 3 28.73 19.33 -13.53
CA GLU A 3 28.54 19.92 -12.20
C GLU A 3 28.11 18.76 -11.27
N ILE A 4 28.92 18.44 -10.26
CA ILE A 4 28.59 17.42 -9.27
C ILE A 4 27.65 18.08 -8.25
N ILE A 5 26.36 17.82 -8.38
CA ILE A 5 25.36 18.30 -7.42
C ILE A 5 25.46 17.43 -6.15
N PRO A 6 25.63 18.02 -4.96
CA PRO A 6 25.77 17.26 -3.70
C PRO A 6 24.50 16.45 -3.41
N ILE A 7 24.65 15.19 -2.98
CA ILE A 7 23.56 14.25 -2.66
C ILE A 7 22.57 14.82 -1.61
N HIS A 8 23.01 15.69 -0.72
CA HIS A 8 22.18 16.35 0.28
C HIS A 8 21.13 17.30 -0.32
N GLN A 9 21.48 18.02 -1.37
CA GLN A 9 20.58 18.97 -2.05
C GLN A 9 19.46 18.19 -2.78
N HIS A 10 19.81 17.06 -3.43
CA HIS A 10 18.85 16.16 -4.04
C HIS A 10 17.85 15.54 -3.06
N LYS A 11 18.24 15.34 -1.81
CA LYS A 11 17.37 14.71 -0.81
C LYS A 11 16.28 15.66 -0.30
N GLU A 12 16.58 16.94 -0.16
CA GLU A 12 15.60 17.97 0.22
C GLU A 12 14.61 18.18 -0.91
N ASP A 13 15.09 18.38 -2.14
CA ASP A 13 14.25 18.53 -3.35
C ASP A 13 13.33 17.33 -3.57
N PHE A 14 13.83 16.10 -3.33
CA PHE A 14 13.02 14.88 -3.46
C PHE A 14 11.90 14.79 -2.42
N ASN A 15 12.16 15.15 -1.18
CA ASN A 15 11.15 15.16 -0.14
C ASN A 15 10.08 16.22 -0.39
N ASP A 16 10.45 17.37 -0.90
CA ASP A 16 9.53 18.43 -1.27
C ASP A 16 8.66 18.03 -2.47
N CYS A 17 9.25 17.40 -3.49
CA CYS A 17 8.50 16.82 -4.61
C CYS A 17 7.49 15.78 -4.14
N LEU A 18 7.88 14.87 -3.25
CA LEU A 18 6.97 13.86 -2.69
C LEU A 18 5.84 14.49 -1.88
N LYS A 19 6.13 15.52 -1.11
CA LYS A 19 5.13 16.25 -0.32
C LYS A 19 4.12 16.94 -1.24
N ASN A 20 4.59 17.65 -2.26
CA ASN A 20 3.74 18.30 -3.23
C ASN A 20 2.87 17.30 -3.99
N LEU A 21 3.44 16.16 -4.42
CA LEU A 21 2.70 15.10 -5.09
C LEU A 21 1.64 14.49 -4.17
N SER A 22 1.98 14.28 -2.90
CA SER A 22 1.05 13.75 -1.89
C SER A 22 -0.12 14.70 -1.62
N GLU A 23 0.12 16.01 -1.64
CA GLU A 23 -0.94 17.01 -1.47
C GLU A 23 -1.87 17.04 -2.70
N LEU A 24 -1.31 16.94 -3.91
CA LEU A 24 -2.10 16.85 -5.15
C LEU A 24 -2.99 15.61 -5.19
N CYS A 25 -2.54 14.48 -4.67
CA CYS A 25 -3.26 13.21 -4.66
C CYS A 25 -4.02 12.94 -3.33
N LYS A 26 -4.19 13.94 -2.48
CA LYS A 26 -4.69 13.79 -1.11
C LYS A 26 -6.09 13.17 -1.03
N GLU A 27 -7.01 13.60 -1.88
CA GLU A 27 -8.38 13.09 -1.93
C GLU A 27 -8.39 11.61 -2.33
N ASP A 28 -7.60 11.24 -3.33
CA ASP A 28 -7.47 9.87 -3.79
C ASP A 28 -6.85 8.98 -2.72
N LEU A 29 -5.76 9.44 -2.08
CA LEU A 29 -5.13 8.72 -0.98
C LEU A 29 -6.08 8.49 0.19
N THR A 30 -6.96 9.45 0.48
CA THR A 30 -8.00 9.31 1.49
C THR A 30 -9.01 8.24 1.08
N SER A 31 -9.48 8.28 -0.17
CA SER A 31 -10.42 7.30 -0.72
C SER A 31 -9.82 5.88 -0.75
N ILE A 32 -8.53 5.76 -1.12
CA ILE A 32 -7.80 4.49 -1.10
C ILE A 32 -7.73 3.93 0.33
N ASN A 33 -7.38 4.74 1.32
CA ASN A 33 -7.31 4.29 2.71
C ASN A 33 -8.68 3.84 3.23
N THR A 34 -9.75 4.56 2.88
CA THR A 34 -11.12 4.18 3.23
C THR A 34 -11.48 2.82 2.61
N LEU A 35 -11.23 2.65 1.31
CA LEU A 35 -11.49 1.39 0.61
C LEU A 35 -10.70 0.22 1.22
N ILE A 36 -9.42 0.43 1.55
CA ILE A 36 -8.59 -0.58 2.21
C ILE A 36 -9.20 -0.99 3.55
N LEU A 37 -9.62 -0.04 4.38
CA LEU A 37 -10.23 -0.34 5.69
C LEU A 37 -11.56 -1.07 5.54
N GLU A 38 -12.41 -0.68 4.59
CA GLU A 38 -13.67 -1.36 4.29
C GLU A 38 -13.45 -2.81 3.83
N LYS A 39 -12.48 -3.05 2.95
CA LYS A 39 -12.16 -4.41 2.48
C LYS A 39 -11.53 -5.29 3.56
N LEU A 40 -10.88 -4.71 4.56
CA LEU A 40 -10.35 -5.44 5.73
C LEU A 40 -11.42 -5.70 6.79
N ASP A 41 -12.62 -5.16 6.65
CA ASP A 41 -13.74 -5.44 7.55
C ASP A 41 -14.27 -6.84 7.24
N SER A 42 -13.65 -7.82 7.87
CA SER A 42 -13.94 -9.24 7.73
C SER A 42 -14.71 -9.74 8.94
N SER A 43 -15.59 -10.73 8.72
CA SER A 43 -16.26 -11.47 9.80
C SER A 43 -15.27 -12.27 10.68
N VAL A 44 -14.01 -12.40 10.24
CA VAL A 44 -12.95 -13.04 11.01
C VAL A 44 -12.12 -11.96 11.72
N PRO A 45 -12.27 -11.82 13.07
CA PRO A 45 -11.63 -10.73 13.82
C PRO A 45 -10.10 -10.66 13.63
N LEU A 46 -9.46 -11.81 13.51
CA LEU A 46 -8.01 -11.93 13.36
C LEU A 46 -7.50 -11.29 12.04
N ILE A 47 -8.23 -11.45 10.94
CA ILE A 47 -7.90 -10.83 9.64
C ILE A 47 -7.95 -9.31 9.76
N HIS A 48 -9.01 -8.81 10.40
CA HIS A 48 -9.17 -7.38 10.64
C HIS A 48 -8.05 -6.80 11.51
N GLU A 49 -7.68 -7.50 12.59
CA GLU A 49 -6.63 -7.06 13.51
C GLU A 49 -5.27 -7.01 12.83
N ILE A 50 -4.85 -8.08 12.16
CA ILE A 50 -3.55 -8.16 11.48
C ILE A 50 -3.50 -7.22 10.28
N GLY A 51 -4.56 -7.15 9.48
CA GLY A 51 -4.66 -6.24 8.36
C GLY A 51 -4.52 -4.78 8.80
N LYS A 52 -5.21 -4.39 9.86
CA LYS A 52 -5.04 -3.06 10.47
C LYS A 52 -3.63 -2.83 10.99
N TYR A 53 -3.07 -3.80 11.70
CA TYR A 53 -1.70 -3.70 12.23
C TYR A 53 -0.69 -3.39 11.13
N LEU A 54 -0.74 -4.11 10.01
CA LEU A 54 0.16 -3.89 8.88
C LEU A 54 -0.06 -2.54 8.21
N ILE A 55 -1.30 -2.20 7.96
CA ILE A 55 -1.65 -0.97 7.23
C ILE A 55 -1.40 0.26 8.09
N LEU A 56 -1.65 0.19 9.41
CA LEU A 56 -1.42 1.28 10.33
C LEU A 56 0.03 1.37 10.83
N SER A 57 0.85 0.30 10.71
CA SER A 57 2.27 0.32 11.09
C SER A 57 3.14 1.27 10.26
N GLY A 58 2.52 2.07 9.43
CA GLY A 58 3.07 3.28 8.83
C GLY A 58 3.91 3.00 7.57
N GLY A 59 3.64 3.76 6.55
CA GLY A 59 4.44 3.84 5.34
C GLY A 59 4.13 5.15 4.63
N LYS A 60 5.05 5.61 3.79
CA LYS A 60 4.86 6.82 2.98
C LYS A 60 3.79 6.63 1.89
N ARG A 61 3.08 5.50 1.84
CA ARG A 61 2.08 5.17 0.81
C ARG A 61 2.57 5.44 -0.62
N LEU A 62 3.84 5.18 -0.87
CA LEU A 62 4.47 5.51 -2.16
C LEU A 62 3.83 4.74 -3.33
N ARG A 63 3.41 3.48 -3.13
CA ARG A 63 2.78 2.70 -4.19
C ARG A 63 1.43 3.26 -4.61
N PRO A 64 0.47 3.47 -3.69
CA PRO A 64 -0.77 4.18 -3.99
C PRO A 64 -0.53 5.55 -4.62
N LEU A 65 0.39 6.33 -4.06
CA LEU A 65 0.73 7.67 -4.55
C LEU A 65 1.20 7.63 -6.02
N LEU A 66 2.12 6.73 -6.35
CA LEU A 66 2.62 6.60 -7.71
C LEU A 66 1.55 6.09 -8.67
N THR A 67 0.71 5.13 -8.25
CA THR A 67 -0.41 4.63 -9.07
C THR A 67 -1.37 5.76 -9.41
N THR A 68 -1.74 6.57 -8.42
CA THR A 68 -2.63 7.73 -8.59
C THR A 68 -1.99 8.81 -9.47
N ALA A 69 -0.71 9.13 -9.24
CA ALA A 69 0.01 10.11 -10.04
C ALA A 69 0.10 9.70 -11.51
N CYS A 70 0.42 8.42 -11.79
CA CYS A 70 0.44 7.89 -13.15
C CYS A 70 -0.95 7.98 -13.81
N PHE A 71 -2.01 7.67 -13.07
CA PHE A 71 -3.37 7.82 -13.56
C PHE A 71 -3.66 9.26 -13.98
N HIS A 72 -3.37 10.24 -13.13
CA HIS A 72 -3.62 11.66 -13.44
C HIS A 72 -2.78 12.18 -14.61
N ILE A 73 -1.55 11.69 -14.78
CA ILE A 73 -0.70 12.05 -15.92
C ILE A 73 -1.26 11.50 -17.24
N LEU A 74 -1.78 10.27 -17.22
CA LEU A 74 -2.23 9.58 -18.42
C LEU A 74 -3.68 9.89 -18.79
N ASN A 75 -4.50 10.28 -17.82
CA ASN A 75 -5.93 10.46 -17.98
C ASN A 75 -6.29 11.94 -18.08
N ASN A 76 -6.05 12.54 -19.25
CA ASN A 76 -6.44 13.93 -19.56
C ASN A 76 -7.94 14.09 -19.82
N ASP A 77 -8.69 12.99 -19.89
CA ASP A 77 -10.12 13.00 -20.26
C ASP A 77 -10.96 12.50 -19.08
N SER A 78 -11.74 13.41 -18.49
CA SER A 78 -12.61 13.16 -17.34
C SER A 78 -13.75 12.15 -17.59
N THR A 79 -13.87 11.64 -18.81
CA THR A 79 -14.90 10.65 -19.18
C THR A 79 -14.50 9.21 -18.86
N ASN A 80 -13.23 8.92 -18.68
CA ASN A 80 -12.75 7.58 -18.42
C ASN A 80 -12.57 7.37 -16.90
N LYS A 81 -13.63 6.95 -16.23
CA LYS A 81 -13.62 6.58 -14.81
C LYS A 81 -12.92 5.23 -14.60
N LEU A 82 -11.65 5.14 -14.95
CA LEU A 82 -10.84 4.01 -14.52
C LEU A 82 -10.80 4.01 -12.99
N ASN A 83 -11.04 2.86 -12.40
CA ASN A 83 -11.03 2.73 -10.95
C ASN A 83 -9.58 2.70 -10.42
N HIS A 84 -8.88 3.83 -10.56
CA HIS A 84 -7.50 3.98 -10.10
C HIS A 84 -7.38 3.83 -8.58
N ILE A 85 -8.42 4.18 -7.83
CA ILE A 85 -8.51 3.98 -6.38
C ILE A 85 -8.43 2.49 -6.05
N GLY A 86 -9.23 1.69 -6.74
CA GLY A 86 -9.21 0.24 -6.57
C GLY A 86 -7.88 -0.39 -6.97
N LEU A 87 -7.30 0.03 -8.08
CA LEU A 87 -5.98 -0.45 -8.51
C LEU A 87 -4.90 -0.09 -7.48
N ALA A 88 -4.91 1.13 -6.96
CA ALA A 88 -3.97 1.58 -5.94
C ALA A 88 -4.11 0.79 -4.62
N ALA A 89 -5.35 0.49 -4.20
CA ALA A 89 -5.63 -0.38 -3.05
C ALA A 89 -5.14 -1.81 -3.29
N ALA A 90 -5.37 -2.37 -4.48
CA ALA A 90 -4.92 -3.70 -4.86
C ALA A 90 -3.40 -3.85 -4.80
N VAL A 91 -2.65 -2.87 -5.32
CA VAL A 91 -1.18 -2.84 -5.25
C VAL A 91 -0.70 -2.81 -3.80
N GLU A 92 -1.38 -2.09 -2.91
CA GLU A 92 -1.04 -2.06 -1.48
C GLU A 92 -1.37 -3.38 -0.78
N PHE A 93 -2.47 -4.07 -1.14
CA PHE A 93 -2.77 -5.41 -0.63
C PHE A 93 -1.72 -6.44 -1.03
N ILE A 94 -1.30 -6.45 -2.30
CA ILE A 94 -0.23 -7.32 -2.78
C ILE A 94 1.04 -7.06 -1.97
N HIS A 95 1.40 -5.80 -1.78
CA HIS A 95 2.58 -5.45 -0.99
C HIS A 95 2.47 -5.92 0.46
N ALA A 96 1.32 -5.71 1.11
CA ALA A 96 1.11 -6.17 2.48
C ALA A 96 1.19 -7.70 2.58
N ALA A 97 0.63 -8.43 1.62
CA ALA A 97 0.71 -9.88 1.53
C ALA A 97 2.16 -10.38 1.40
N THR A 98 2.94 -9.78 0.48
CA THR A 98 4.35 -10.14 0.30
C THR A 98 5.16 -9.87 1.56
N LEU A 99 4.90 -8.77 2.28
CA LEU A 99 5.58 -8.48 3.54
C LEU A 99 5.30 -9.55 4.61
N LEU A 100 4.05 -10.04 4.70
CA LEU A 100 3.70 -11.11 5.65
C LEU A 100 4.41 -12.41 5.36
N HIS A 101 4.52 -12.77 4.08
CA HIS A 101 5.22 -13.99 3.65
C HIS A 101 6.73 -13.85 3.83
N ASP A 102 7.31 -12.72 3.42
CA ASP A 102 8.75 -12.46 3.55
C ASP A 102 9.19 -12.48 5.00
N ASP A 103 8.44 -11.88 5.93
CA ASP A 103 8.76 -11.88 7.35
C ASP A 103 8.84 -13.31 7.92
N VAL A 104 8.02 -14.23 7.43
CA VAL A 104 8.07 -15.65 7.83
C VAL A 104 9.28 -16.37 7.22
N VAL A 105 9.57 -16.11 5.94
CA VAL A 105 10.69 -16.75 5.23
C VAL A 105 12.02 -16.26 5.78
N ASP A 106 12.14 -14.95 6.02
CA ASP A 106 13.36 -14.31 6.51
C ASP A 106 13.55 -14.43 8.03
N LEU A 107 12.57 -15.03 8.73
CA LEU A 107 12.53 -15.11 10.20
C LEU A 107 12.70 -13.72 10.85
N SER A 108 12.11 -12.72 10.23
CA SER A 108 12.18 -11.33 10.68
C SER A 108 11.44 -11.16 12.01
N LYS A 109 12.04 -10.44 12.95
CA LYS A 109 11.48 -10.20 14.29
C LYS A 109 10.91 -8.81 14.46
N ASP A 110 11.46 -7.85 13.76
CA ASP A 110 11.01 -6.46 13.81
C ASP A 110 10.99 -5.82 12.43
N ARG A 111 10.09 -4.84 12.28
CA ARG A 111 9.96 -4.02 11.09
C ARG A 111 9.61 -2.59 11.52
N ARG A 112 10.49 -1.64 11.20
CA ARG A 112 10.32 -0.22 11.54
C ARG A 112 10.11 0.04 13.04
N GLY A 113 10.74 -0.75 13.90
CA GLY A 113 10.62 -0.62 15.35
C GLY A 113 9.39 -1.25 15.98
N ASN A 114 8.59 -2.00 15.19
CA ASN A 114 7.49 -2.82 15.68
C ASN A 114 7.80 -4.29 15.45
N LEU A 115 7.28 -5.18 16.28
CA LEU A 115 7.35 -6.61 16.06
C LEU A 115 6.71 -6.97 14.73
N THR A 116 7.22 -8.00 14.05
CA THR A 116 6.57 -8.51 12.83
C THR A 116 5.31 -9.31 13.18
N ALA A 117 4.39 -9.44 12.23
CA ALA A 117 3.14 -10.17 12.46
C ALA A 117 3.36 -11.64 12.85
N ASN A 118 4.40 -12.29 12.30
CA ASN A 118 4.78 -13.66 12.65
C ASN A 118 5.27 -13.80 14.09
N GLU A 119 5.91 -12.78 14.66
CA GLU A 119 6.31 -12.76 16.08
C GLU A 119 5.10 -12.56 17.01
N VAL A 120 4.10 -11.79 16.59
CA VAL A 120 2.91 -11.49 17.42
C VAL A 120 1.86 -12.60 17.33
N TRP A 121 1.55 -13.10 16.13
CA TRP A 121 0.45 -14.05 15.88
C TRP A 121 0.90 -15.41 15.36
N GLY A 122 2.20 -15.60 15.14
CA GLY A 122 2.81 -16.83 14.64
C GLY A 122 2.79 -16.98 13.12
N ASN A 123 3.73 -17.79 12.60
CA ASN A 123 3.97 -17.98 11.17
C ASN A 123 2.74 -18.43 10.39
N LYS A 124 1.97 -19.42 10.92
CA LYS A 124 0.78 -19.92 10.25
C LYS A 124 -0.27 -18.86 10.01
N THR A 125 -0.46 -18.00 11.01
CA THR A 125 -1.43 -16.88 10.94
C THR A 125 -0.97 -15.85 9.93
N SER A 126 0.31 -15.47 9.94
CA SER A 126 0.89 -14.54 8.97
C SER A 126 0.67 -15.01 7.53
N VAL A 127 0.96 -16.28 7.24
CA VAL A 127 0.76 -16.85 5.90
C VAL A 127 -0.70 -16.83 5.50
N LEU A 128 -1.62 -17.28 6.35
CA LEU A 128 -3.06 -17.31 6.06
C LEU A 128 -3.63 -15.90 5.79
N VAL A 129 -3.20 -14.91 6.55
CA VAL A 129 -3.64 -13.53 6.33
C VAL A 129 -3.01 -12.96 5.06
N GLY A 130 -1.76 -13.29 4.74
CA GLY A 130 -1.11 -12.94 3.48
C GLY A 130 -1.88 -13.50 2.27
N ASP A 131 -2.28 -14.77 2.33
CA ASP A 131 -3.11 -15.41 1.30
C ASP A 131 -4.47 -14.72 1.16
N PHE A 132 -5.12 -14.38 2.27
CA PHE A 132 -6.37 -13.64 2.25
C PHE A 132 -6.23 -12.27 1.59
N LEU A 133 -5.20 -11.49 1.92
CA LEU A 133 -4.92 -10.19 1.29
C LEU A 133 -4.66 -10.32 -0.21
N SER A 134 -3.96 -11.38 -0.63
CA SER A 134 -3.75 -11.68 -2.04
C SER A 134 -5.06 -11.99 -2.78
N HIS A 135 -6.01 -12.66 -2.11
CA HIS A 135 -7.34 -12.94 -2.67
C HIS A 135 -8.22 -11.68 -2.78
N LEU A 136 -8.14 -10.77 -1.81
CA LEU A 136 -8.87 -9.48 -1.89
C LEU A 136 -8.49 -8.69 -3.15
N HIS A 137 -7.23 -8.74 -3.55
CA HIS A 137 -6.77 -8.15 -4.80
C HIS A 137 -7.50 -8.74 -6.02
N LEU A 138 -7.62 -10.08 -6.11
CA LEU A 138 -8.27 -10.76 -7.23
C LEU A 138 -9.77 -10.46 -7.31
N ILE A 139 -10.48 -10.48 -6.19
CA ILE A 139 -11.92 -10.17 -6.12
C ILE A 139 -12.17 -8.74 -6.61
N HIS A 140 -11.36 -7.80 -6.17
CA HIS A 140 -11.52 -6.40 -6.59
C HIS A 140 -11.25 -6.19 -8.08
N GLN A 141 -10.32 -6.93 -8.69
CA GLN A 141 -10.11 -6.88 -10.14
C GLN A 141 -11.31 -7.41 -10.92
N LEU A 142 -11.98 -8.45 -10.43
CA LEU A 142 -13.18 -9.01 -11.08
C LEU A 142 -14.36 -8.03 -11.02
N ASP A 143 -14.55 -7.33 -9.91
CA ASP A 143 -15.58 -6.30 -9.76
C ASP A 143 -15.36 -5.09 -10.69
N MET A 144 -14.13 -4.85 -11.15
CA MET A 144 -13.81 -3.76 -12.09
C MET A 144 -14.07 -4.12 -13.56
N LEU A 145 -14.25 -5.39 -13.88
CA LEU A 145 -14.48 -5.85 -15.26
C LEU A 145 -15.97 -5.91 -15.65
N HIS A 146 -16.85 -5.59 -14.72
CA HIS A 146 -18.31 -5.56 -14.90
C HIS A 146 -18.83 -4.14 -14.68
#